data_57e9ec197f53d613b56a09ae90a5cd65
#
_entry.id   57e9ec197f53d613b56a09ae90a5cd65
#
_cell.length_a   1.000
_cell.length_b   1.000
_cell.length_c   1.000
_cell.angle_alpha   90.00
_cell.angle_beta   90.00
_cell.angle_gamma   90.00
#
_symmetry.space_group_name_H-M   'P 1'
#
loop_
_entity.id
_entity.type
_entity.pdbx_description
1 polymer ?
#
loop_
_entity_poly.entity_id
_entity_poly.type
_entity_poly.pdbx_seq_one_letter_code
_entity_poly.pdbx_strand_id
1 'polypeptide(L)'
;EKNPVVKGMAFHNRGYIYQKQANTNAKEKQKLLRKAIEEYKNALRLRPNDDGTRYNLALCQKQLRDDQNKQNQQQQQQKQQQQQQSKEEQKDQKQDDQKSPQQQQDNKQEQKDPATEQYLNLSRQAEKRALEKIKNGQPVHRGLDKNW
;
A
#
# COMPACT_ATOMS: atom_id res chain seq x y z
N GLU A 1 -38.78 -30.10 -5.04
CA GLU A 1 -37.62 -29.85 -4.16
C GLU A 1 -36.41 -29.61 -5.05
N LYS A 2 -35.85 -28.39 -5.00
CA LYS A 2 -34.73 -28.02 -5.88
C LYS A 2 -33.47 -28.76 -5.40
N ASN A 3 -32.87 -29.56 -6.27
CA ASN A 3 -31.67 -30.34 -5.98
C ASN A 3 -30.54 -29.45 -5.35
N PRO A 4 -30.07 -29.73 -4.14
CA PRO A 4 -29.07 -28.90 -3.45
C PRO A 4 -27.74 -28.81 -4.19
N VAL A 5 -27.38 -29.82 -4.97
CA VAL A 5 -26.17 -29.81 -5.81
C VAL A 5 -26.28 -28.76 -6.90
N VAL A 6 -27.41 -28.73 -7.61
CA VAL A 6 -27.66 -27.72 -8.65
C VAL A 6 -27.71 -26.33 -8.07
N LYS A 7 -28.32 -26.16 -6.90
CA LYS A 7 -28.35 -24.89 -6.18
C LYS A 7 -26.94 -24.43 -5.78
N GLY A 8 -26.10 -25.38 -5.29
CA GLY A 8 -24.71 -25.10 -4.98
C GLY A 8 -23.89 -24.68 -6.20
N MET A 9 -24.09 -25.30 -7.36
CA MET A 9 -23.47 -24.90 -8.63
C MET A 9 -23.92 -23.49 -9.06
N ALA A 10 -25.19 -23.17 -8.90
CA ALA A 10 -25.72 -21.82 -9.21
C ALA A 10 -25.05 -20.74 -8.34
N PHE A 11 -24.87 -21.01 -7.04
CA PHE A 11 -24.13 -20.09 -6.16
C PHE A 11 -22.67 -19.95 -6.60
N HIS A 12 -21.97 -21.03 -6.92
CA HIS A 12 -20.60 -20.99 -7.44
C HIS A 12 -20.50 -20.10 -8.69
N ASN A 13 -21.37 -20.33 -9.67
CA ASN A 13 -21.37 -19.59 -10.92
C ASN A 13 -21.63 -18.08 -10.72
N ARG A 14 -22.55 -17.71 -9.81
CA ARG A 14 -22.77 -16.29 -9.47
C ARG A 14 -21.54 -15.69 -8.79
N GLY A 15 -20.91 -16.43 -7.89
CA GLY A 15 -19.65 -16.01 -7.27
C GLY A 15 -18.57 -15.73 -8.31
N TYR A 16 -18.43 -16.62 -9.29
CA TYR A 16 -17.49 -16.44 -10.39
C TYR A 16 -17.79 -15.20 -11.25
N ILE A 17 -19.06 -14.94 -11.55
CA ILE A 17 -19.47 -13.74 -12.29
C ILE A 17 -19.08 -12.47 -11.51
N TYR A 18 -19.39 -12.40 -10.20
CA TYR A 18 -18.99 -11.25 -9.37
C TYR A 18 -17.47 -11.09 -9.29
N GLN A 19 -16.72 -12.18 -9.18
CA GLN A 19 -15.27 -12.16 -9.20
C GLN A 19 -14.71 -11.60 -10.52
N LYS A 20 -15.25 -12.03 -11.65
CA LYS A 20 -14.87 -11.50 -12.97
C LYS A 20 -15.18 -10.00 -13.11
N GLN A 21 -16.37 -9.58 -12.66
CA GLN A 21 -16.75 -8.16 -12.66
C GLN A 21 -15.85 -7.32 -11.75
N ALA A 22 -15.39 -7.86 -10.61
CA ALA A 22 -14.48 -7.18 -9.72
C ALA A 22 -13.11 -6.90 -10.38
N ASN A 23 -12.66 -7.78 -11.26
CA ASN A 23 -11.39 -7.60 -11.98
C ASN A 23 -11.44 -6.52 -13.07
N THR A 24 -12.63 -6.20 -13.57
CA THR A 24 -12.82 -5.20 -14.62
C THR A 24 -13.35 -3.86 -14.10
N ASN A 25 -13.87 -3.81 -12.89
CA ASN A 25 -14.47 -2.61 -12.31
C ASN A 25 -13.75 -2.19 -11.02
N ALA A 26 -12.75 -1.33 -11.16
CA ALA A 26 -11.94 -0.86 -10.02
C ALA A 26 -12.76 -0.10 -8.96
N LYS A 27 -13.81 0.65 -9.36
CA LYS A 27 -14.64 1.45 -8.43
C LYS A 27 -15.48 0.59 -7.50
N GLU A 28 -16.00 -0.54 -8.00
CA GLU A 28 -16.86 -1.44 -7.25
C GLU A 28 -16.16 -2.72 -6.80
N LYS A 29 -14.86 -2.83 -7.04
CA LYS A 29 -14.08 -4.04 -6.84
C LYS A 29 -14.30 -4.69 -5.47
N GLN A 30 -14.16 -3.94 -4.40
CA GLN A 30 -14.33 -4.48 -3.05
C GLN A 30 -15.77 -4.97 -2.78
N LYS A 31 -16.76 -4.23 -3.26
CA LYS A 31 -18.18 -4.62 -3.14
C LYS A 31 -18.46 -5.90 -3.89
N LEU A 32 -17.95 -6.03 -5.11
CA LEU A 32 -18.12 -7.22 -5.95
C LEU A 32 -17.37 -8.43 -5.37
N LEU A 33 -16.16 -8.24 -4.84
CA LEU A 33 -15.43 -9.31 -4.15
C LEU A 33 -16.18 -9.81 -2.89
N ARG A 34 -16.78 -8.91 -2.11
CA ARG A 34 -17.62 -9.31 -0.96
C ARG A 34 -18.83 -10.14 -1.39
N LYS A 35 -19.50 -9.75 -2.49
CA LYS A 35 -20.60 -10.53 -3.05
C LYS A 35 -20.12 -11.91 -3.52
N ALA A 36 -18.99 -11.98 -4.24
CA ALA A 36 -18.42 -13.24 -4.67
C ALA A 36 -18.11 -14.19 -3.48
N ILE A 37 -17.53 -13.64 -2.41
CA ILE A 37 -17.22 -14.38 -1.18
C ILE A 37 -18.49 -14.99 -0.57
N GLU A 38 -19.59 -14.24 -0.47
CA GLU A 38 -20.86 -14.74 0.08
C GLU A 38 -21.45 -15.83 -0.80
N GLU A 39 -21.42 -15.68 -2.12
CA GLU A 39 -21.90 -16.72 -3.04
C GLU A 39 -21.08 -18.02 -2.94
N TYR A 40 -19.76 -17.92 -2.85
CA TYR A 40 -18.91 -19.10 -2.66
C TYR A 40 -19.14 -19.77 -1.31
N LYS A 41 -19.36 -19.03 -0.24
CA LYS A 41 -19.74 -19.59 1.07
C LYS A 41 -21.09 -20.34 0.98
N ASN A 42 -22.08 -19.78 0.30
CA ASN A 42 -23.35 -20.42 0.08
C ASN A 42 -23.23 -21.70 -0.77
N ALA A 43 -22.37 -21.68 -1.77
CA ALA A 43 -22.06 -22.86 -2.57
C ALA A 43 -21.43 -23.97 -1.70
N LEU A 44 -20.47 -23.64 -0.83
CA LEU A 44 -19.79 -24.60 0.05
C LEU A 44 -20.70 -25.15 1.16
N ARG A 45 -21.72 -24.41 1.62
CA ARG A 45 -22.72 -24.94 2.55
C ARG A 45 -23.51 -26.11 1.93
N LEU A 46 -23.71 -26.10 0.62
CA LEU A 46 -24.42 -27.14 -0.11
C LEU A 46 -23.49 -28.20 -0.72
N ARG A 47 -22.25 -27.83 -0.99
CA ARG A 47 -21.21 -28.67 -1.62
C ARG A 47 -19.88 -28.51 -0.87
N PRO A 48 -19.78 -29.05 0.35
CA PRO A 48 -18.60 -28.81 1.21
C PRO A 48 -17.28 -29.35 0.66
N ASN A 49 -17.31 -30.35 -0.24
CA ASN A 49 -16.13 -30.93 -0.84
C ASN A 49 -15.74 -30.37 -2.20
N ASP A 50 -16.24 -29.17 -2.56
CA ASP A 50 -15.91 -28.50 -3.82
C ASP A 50 -14.62 -27.70 -3.69
N ASP A 51 -13.50 -28.30 -4.08
CA ASP A 51 -12.18 -27.69 -3.99
C ASP A 51 -12.02 -26.47 -4.91
N GLY A 52 -12.67 -26.46 -6.08
CA GLY A 52 -12.70 -25.32 -6.97
C GLY A 52 -13.36 -24.10 -6.32
N THR A 53 -14.48 -24.32 -5.62
CA THR A 53 -15.16 -23.26 -4.87
C THR A 53 -14.31 -22.76 -3.69
N ARG A 54 -13.61 -23.65 -2.96
CA ARG A 54 -12.69 -23.28 -1.88
C ARG A 54 -11.54 -22.42 -2.38
N TYR A 55 -10.94 -22.81 -3.50
CA TYR A 55 -9.86 -22.05 -4.13
C TYR A 55 -10.31 -20.65 -4.51
N ASN A 56 -11.44 -20.53 -5.21
CA ASN A 56 -11.98 -19.24 -5.62
C ASN A 56 -12.35 -18.35 -4.43
N LEU A 57 -12.89 -18.93 -3.36
CA LEU A 57 -13.18 -18.21 -2.11
C LEU A 57 -11.89 -17.63 -1.51
N ALA A 58 -10.85 -18.44 -1.37
CA ALA A 58 -9.56 -18.02 -0.83
C ALA A 58 -8.92 -16.92 -1.69
N LEU A 59 -9.01 -17.04 -3.01
CA LEU A 59 -8.51 -16.04 -3.95
C LEU A 59 -9.23 -14.70 -3.79
N CYS A 60 -10.57 -14.68 -3.71
CA CYS A 60 -11.34 -13.47 -3.49
C CYS A 60 -11.04 -12.82 -2.14
N GLN A 61 -10.86 -13.61 -1.08
CA GLN A 61 -10.48 -13.10 0.24
C GLN A 61 -9.09 -12.46 0.23
N LYS A 62 -8.14 -13.07 -0.48
CA LYS A 62 -6.81 -12.50 -0.66
C LYS A 62 -6.87 -11.17 -1.41
N GLN A 63 -7.55 -11.15 -2.56
CA GLN A 63 -7.71 -9.94 -3.38
C GLN A 63 -8.33 -8.79 -2.59
N LEU A 64 -9.35 -9.08 -1.76
CA LEU A 64 -10.00 -8.07 -0.93
C LEU A 64 -9.04 -7.49 0.12
N ARG A 65 -8.25 -8.33 0.79
CA ARG A 65 -7.25 -7.87 1.77
C ARG A 65 -6.15 -7.03 1.12
N ASP A 66 -5.64 -7.49 -0.03
CA ASP A 66 -4.59 -6.77 -0.75
C ASP A 66 -5.07 -5.38 -1.21
N ASP A 67 -6.32 -5.29 -1.65
CA ASP A 67 -6.94 -4.04 -2.07
C ASP A 67 -7.16 -3.07 -0.89
N GLN A 68 -7.62 -3.58 0.26
CA GLN A 68 -7.75 -2.81 1.49
C GLN A 68 -6.40 -2.28 2.00
N ASN A 69 -5.37 -3.12 1.98
CA ASN A 69 -4.02 -2.73 2.39
C ASN A 69 -3.45 -1.61 1.50
N LYS A 70 -3.66 -1.68 0.19
CA LYS A 70 -3.27 -0.62 -0.75
C LYS A 70 -3.98 0.70 -0.45
N GLN A 71 -5.28 0.68 -0.19
CA GLN A 71 -6.02 1.88 0.16
C GLN A 71 -5.55 2.50 1.48
N ASN A 72 -5.29 1.68 2.50
CA ASN A 72 -4.77 2.17 3.78
C ASN A 72 -3.40 2.82 3.63
N GLN A 73 -2.50 2.23 2.83
CA GLN A 73 -1.18 2.81 2.55
C GLN A 73 -1.29 4.16 1.82
N GLN A 74 -2.17 4.27 0.82
CA GLN A 74 -2.40 5.53 0.12
C GLN A 74 -2.95 6.63 1.04
N GLN A 75 -3.90 6.29 1.92
CA GLN A 75 -4.44 7.25 2.90
C GLN A 75 -3.36 7.72 3.90
N GLN A 76 -2.48 6.83 4.34
CA GLN A 76 -1.38 7.22 5.23
C GLN A 76 -0.39 8.16 4.55
N GLN A 77 -0.04 7.89 3.29
CA GLN A 77 0.84 8.77 2.51
C GLN A 77 0.22 10.17 2.30
N GLN A 78 -1.07 10.25 1.97
CA GLN A 78 -1.77 11.53 1.83
C GLN A 78 -1.81 12.33 3.14
N LYS A 79 -2.06 11.65 4.27
CA LYS A 79 -2.04 12.31 5.58
C LYS A 79 -0.65 12.85 5.94
N GLN A 80 0.41 12.12 5.63
CA GLN A 80 1.78 12.58 5.86
C GLN A 80 2.14 13.79 5.00
N GLN A 81 1.73 13.81 3.72
CA GLN A 81 1.95 14.96 2.84
C GLN A 81 1.19 16.21 3.31
N GLN A 82 -0.07 16.06 3.75
CA GLN A 82 -0.83 17.17 4.31
C GLN A 82 -0.22 17.73 5.60
N GLN A 83 0.32 16.86 6.46
CA GLN A 83 1.00 17.33 7.68
C GLN A 83 2.32 18.07 7.39
N GLN A 84 3.04 17.67 6.33
CA GLN A 84 4.24 18.39 5.91
C GLN A 84 3.91 19.75 5.34
N GLN A 85 2.91 19.86 4.46
CA GLN A 85 2.46 21.16 3.91
C GLN A 85 1.97 22.12 5.00
N SER A 86 1.19 21.63 5.95
CA SER A 86 0.70 22.46 7.07
C SER A 86 1.83 22.96 7.98
N LYS A 87 2.94 22.22 8.08
CA LYS A 87 4.12 22.68 8.85
C LYS A 87 4.96 23.68 8.09
N GLU A 88 5.01 23.60 6.76
CA GLU A 88 5.69 24.59 5.91
C GLU A 88 4.92 25.91 5.87
N GLU A 89 3.61 25.87 5.70
CA GLU A 89 2.76 27.08 5.75
C GLU A 89 2.82 27.81 7.10
N GLN A 90 2.95 27.08 8.21
CA GLN A 90 3.13 27.70 9.54
C GLN A 90 4.53 28.30 9.75
N LYS A 91 5.54 27.87 9.01
CA LYS A 91 6.87 28.48 9.05
C LYS A 91 6.92 29.76 8.25
N ASP A 92 6.26 29.84 7.11
CA ASP A 92 6.22 31.02 6.27
C ASP A 92 5.42 32.17 6.91
N GLN A 93 4.31 31.88 7.60
CA GLN A 93 3.55 32.89 8.35
C GLN A 93 4.29 33.46 9.56
N LYS A 94 5.28 32.77 10.12
CA LYS A 94 6.10 33.31 11.22
C LYS A 94 7.28 34.16 10.77
N GLN A 95 7.58 34.19 9.47
CA GLN A 95 8.66 34.98 8.91
C GLN A 95 8.19 36.40 8.45
N ASP A 96 6.90 36.62 8.25
CA ASP A 96 6.37 37.92 7.77
C ASP A 96 6.07 38.92 8.90
N ASP A 97 5.99 38.47 10.16
CA ASP A 97 5.68 39.38 11.29
C ASP A 97 6.91 40.00 12.00
N GLN A 98 8.13 39.85 11.46
CA GLN A 98 9.34 40.44 12.02
C GLN A 98 10.16 41.25 10.98
N LYS A 99 9.61 42.36 10.50
CA LYS A 99 10.43 43.43 9.91
C LYS A 99 10.20 44.72 10.66
N SER A 100 11.04 45.01 11.60
CA SER A 100 11.47 46.36 11.96
C SER A 100 12.90 46.33 12.52
N PRO A 101 13.69 47.37 12.24
CA PRO A 101 15.15 47.22 12.12
C PRO A 101 15.85 47.66 13.39
N GLN A 102 16.79 46.86 13.85
CA GLN A 102 17.97 47.39 14.54
C GLN A 102 19.08 46.33 14.60
N GLN A 103 20.24 46.81 14.19
CA GLN A 103 21.54 46.15 14.25
C GLN A 103 21.84 45.57 15.63
N GLN A 104 22.28 44.28 15.68
CA GLN A 104 23.50 43.93 16.45
C GLN A 104 23.90 42.49 16.12
N GLN A 105 25.19 42.34 15.86
CA GLN A 105 25.93 41.06 15.77
C GLN A 105 25.58 40.19 16.94
N ASP A 106 25.27 38.89 16.67
CA ASP A 106 25.89 37.84 17.45
C ASP A 106 25.62 36.44 16.82
N ASN A 107 26.70 35.76 16.73
CA ASN A 107 26.94 34.35 16.53
C ASN A 107 25.79 33.43 16.98
N LYS A 108 25.01 32.87 16.07
CA LYS A 108 24.06 31.81 16.38
C LYS A 108 24.49 30.52 15.69
N GLN A 109 25.19 29.68 16.47
CA GLN A 109 25.33 28.26 16.19
C GLN A 109 23.96 27.68 15.86
N GLU A 110 23.78 27.23 14.62
CA GLU A 110 22.70 26.35 14.24
C GLU A 110 22.77 25.10 15.10
N GLN A 111 21.89 24.98 16.08
CA GLN A 111 21.61 23.70 16.72
C GLN A 111 20.92 22.82 15.69
N LYS A 112 21.73 22.02 14.99
CA LYS A 112 21.25 20.95 14.14
C LYS A 112 20.62 19.89 15.04
N ASP A 113 19.35 19.62 14.80
CA ASP A 113 18.60 18.59 15.47
C ASP A 113 19.33 17.25 15.34
N PRO A 114 19.71 16.56 16.45
CA PRO A 114 20.52 15.34 16.41
C PRO A 114 19.88 14.21 15.59
N ALA A 115 18.55 14.20 15.45
CA ALA A 115 17.85 13.26 14.59
C ALA A 115 18.12 13.51 13.11
N THR A 116 18.20 14.77 12.68
CA THR A 116 18.51 15.14 11.29
C THR A 116 19.93 14.78 10.91
N GLU A 117 20.88 14.94 11.82
CA GLU A 117 22.28 14.51 11.61
C GLU A 117 22.42 13.00 11.50
N GLN A 118 21.68 12.23 12.29
CA GLN A 118 21.65 10.76 12.16
C GLN A 118 21.14 10.30 10.80
N TYR A 119 20.07 10.88 10.29
CA TYR A 119 19.53 10.55 8.96
C TYR A 119 20.51 10.93 7.84
N LEU A 120 21.14 12.09 7.92
CA LEU A 120 22.17 12.52 6.95
C LEU A 120 23.40 11.60 6.98
N ASN A 121 23.84 11.15 8.15
CA ASN A 121 24.93 10.22 8.28
C ASN A 121 24.61 8.83 7.73
N LEU A 122 23.41 8.30 8.00
CA LEU A 122 22.93 7.03 7.43
C LEU A 122 22.85 7.09 5.89
N SER A 123 22.33 8.18 5.34
CA SER A 123 22.24 8.40 3.90
C SER A 123 23.63 8.43 3.25
N ARG A 124 24.57 9.19 3.83
CA ARG A 124 25.96 9.26 3.35
C ARG A 124 26.69 7.90 3.44
N GLN A 125 26.44 7.12 4.49
CA GLN A 125 27.00 5.78 4.62
C GLN A 125 26.45 4.81 3.58
N ALA A 126 25.15 4.88 3.30
CA ALA A 126 24.51 4.05 2.27
C ALA A 126 25.04 4.38 0.88
N GLU A 127 25.22 5.67 0.57
CA GLU A 127 25.78 6.15 -0.70
C GLU A 127 27.25 5.72 -0.86
N LYS A 128 28.05 5.85 0.20
CA LYS A 128 29.46 5.42 0.21
C LYS A 128 29.61 3.92 -0.02
N ARG A 129 28.75 3.10 0.61
CA ARG A 129 28.73 1.64 0.39
C ARG A 129 28.28 1.27 -1.03
N ALA A 130 27.34 2.02 -1.61
CA ALA A 130 26.91 1.81 -2.98
C ALA A 130 28.04 2.14 -3.99
N LEU A 131 28.74 3.25 -3.79
CA LEU A 131 29.90 3.65 -4.60
C LEU A 131 31.07 2.67 -4.48
N GLU A 132 31.35 2.16 -3.28
CA GLU A 132 32.39 1.12 -3.08
C GLU A 132 32.05 -0.17 -3.82
N LYS A 133 30.79 -0.61 -3.78
CA LYS A 133 30.34 -1.80 -4.54
C LYS A 133 30.50 -1.61 -6.04
N ILE A 134 30.20 -0.43 -6.57
CA ILE A 134 30.39 -0.09 -7.99
C ILE A 134 31.88 -0.07 -8.33
N LYS A 135 32.72 0.50 -7.46
CA LYS A 135 34.18 0.63 -7.68
C LYS A 135 34.90 -0.72 -7.62
N ASN A 136 34.40 -1.64 -6.80
CA ASN A 136 34.99 -2.99 -6.64
C ASN A 136 34.45 -4.01 -7.64
N GLY A 137 33.71 -3.59 -8.68
CA GLY A 137 33.27 -4.45 -9.80
C GLY A 137 32.37 -5.61 -9.39
N GLN A 138 31.71 -5.54 -8.23
CA GLN A 138 30.75 -6.56 -7.84
C GLN A 138 29.44 -6.33 -8.60
N PRO A 139 28.94 -7.32 -9.36
CA PRO A 139 27.68 -7.18 -10.08
C PRO A 139 26.56 -6.95 -9.09
N VAL A 140 25.82 -5.87 -9.27
CA VAL A 140 24.54 -5.66 -8.56
C VAL A 140 23.59 -6.72 -9.09
N HIS A 141 23.38 -7.78 -8.33
CA HIS A 141 22.38 -8.80 -8.64
C HIS A 141 21.01 -8.12 -8.67
N ARG A 142 20.55 -7.73 -9.85
CA ARG A 142 19.13 -7.57 -10.13
C ARG A 142 18.59 -8.99 -10.23
N GLY A 143 18.01 -9.48 -9.16
CA GLY A 143 17.27 -10.74 -9.16
C GLY A 143 16.05 -10.62 -10.08
N LEU A 144 16.25 -10.94 -11.33
CA LEU A 144 15.22 -11.35 -12.27
C LEU A 144 15.42 -12.84 -12.47
N ASP A 145 14.96 -13.63 -11.52
CA ASP A 145 14.78 -15.05 -11.72
C ASP A 145 13.65 -15.26 -12.72
N LYS A 146 14.06 -15.40 -14.00
CA LYS A 146 13.22 -15.96 -15.03
C LYS A 146 13.22 -17.46 -14.83
N ASN A 147 12.23 -18.00 -14.14
CA ASN A 147 11.87 -19.40 -14.24
C ASN A 147 10.84 -19.55 -15.34
N TRP A 148 11.27 -20.24 -16.42
CA TRP A 148 10.46 -20.80 -17.51
C TRP A 148 9.75 -22.06 -16.99
#